data_f4e04685fa3da8be0337748775f9f685
#
_entry.id   f4e04685fa3da8be0337748775f9f685
#
_cell.length_a   1.000
_cell.length_b   1.000
_cell.length_c   1.000
_cell.angle_alpha   90.00
_cell.angle_beta   90.00
_cell.angle_gamma   90.00
#
_symmetry.space_group_name_H-M   'P 1'
#
loop_
_entity.id
_entity.type
_entity.pdbx_description
1 polymer ?
#
loop_
_entity_poly.entity_id
_entity_poly.type
_entity_poly.pdbx_seq_one_letter_code
_entity_poly.pdbx_strand_id
1 'polypeptide(L)'
;QSRSSAASDVYKRQAGNIATGAAAKALCEAGVDAVKVGIGPGSICTTRVVAGIGVPQVTAVMDAYAEAKKYGIPVIADGGIKYSGDIVKAIAAGGNVCMLGSLLAGCDEAPGTFELFQGRKYKVYRGMGSIAAMENGSKDRYFQTGAKKLVPEGVEGRVAYKGLVEDTIFQLMGGLRSGMGYCGAPTIPVLQETAQFIKMSSAALRESHPHDIHITKEAPNYSVEDK
;
A
#
# COMPACT_ATOMS: atom_id res chain seq x y z
N GLN A 1 21.67 -3.66 13.48
CA GLN A 1 20.39 -3.95 14.16
C GLN A 1 20.42 -3.67 15.67
N SER A 2 21.57 -3.86 16.36
CA SER A 2 21.67 -3.69 17.80
C SER A 2 21.53 -2.24 18.30
N ARG A 3 21.84 -1.24 17.47
CA ARG A 3 21.73 0.19 17.84
C ARG A 3 20.31 0.73 17.80
N SER A 4 19.45 0.14 16.97
CA SER A 4 18.04 0.52 16.88
C SER A 4 17.22 -0.05 18.05
N SER A 5 17.56 -1.22 18.57
CA SER A 5 16.81 -1.86 19.65
C SER A 5 17.03 -1.18 21.02
N ALA A 6 18.23 -0.71 21.32
CA ALA A 6 18.53 -0.07 22.62
C ALA A 6 17.84 1.29 22.79
N ALA A 7 17.61 2.04 21.69
CA ALA A 7 16.89 3.31 21.73
C ALA A 7 15.37 3.16 21.74
N SER A 8 14.84 1.95 21.55
CA SER A 8 13.41 1.72 21.30
C SER A 8 12.64 1.07 22.46
N ASP A 9 13.23 0.96 23.64
CA ASP A 9 12.53 0.42 24.82
C ASP A 9 11.34 1.27 25.28
N VAL A 10 11.24 2.50 24.79
CA VAL A 10 10.15 3.45 25.07
C VAL A 10 9.20 3.64 23.88
N TYR A 11 9.57 3.19 22.67
CA TYR A 11 8.82 3.44 21.45
C TYR A 11 8.35 2.16 20.78
N LYS A 12 7.19 2.23 20.11
CA LYS A 12 6.66 1.12 19.31
C LYS A 12 7.56 0.80 18.12
N ARG A 13 7.91 -0.47 17.94
CA ARG A 13 8.75 -0.98 16.85
C ARG A 13 7.91 -1.61 15.76
N GLN A 14 7.98 -1.03 14.56
CA GLN A 14 7.41 -1.63 13.36
C GLN A 14 8.51 -2.28 12.55
N ALA A 15 8.36 -3.54 12.17
CA ALA A 15 9.33 -4.25 11.35
C ALA A 15 8.72 -4.74 10.04
N GLY A 16 9.51 -4.81 8.99
CA GLY A 16 9.12 -5.23 7.63
C GLY A 16 10.04 -4.59 6.58
N ASN A 17 9.72 -4.70 5.29
CA ASN A 17 8.51 -5.32 4.76
C ASN A 17 8.69 -6.82 4.62
N ILE A 18 7.63 -7.54 4.86
CA ILE A 18 7.53 -8.99 4.70
C ILE A 18 6.38 -9.37 3.75
N ALA A 19 6.33 -10.62 3.31
CA ALA A 19 5.27 -11.12 2.43
C ALA A 19 4.79 -12.54 2.77
N THR A 20 5.27 -13.13 3.87
CA THR A 20 4.97 -14.52 4.23
C THR A 20 4.62 -14.67 5.71
N GLY A 21 3.81 -15.68 6.05
CA GLY A 21 3.51 -16.02 7.43
C GLY A 21 4.76 -16.41 8.23
N ALA A 22 5.70 -17.12 7.61
CA ALA A 22 6.96 -17.51 8.28
C ALA A 22 7.78 -16.28 8.72
N ALA A 23 7.86 -15.25 7.87
CA ALA A 23 8.55 -14.01 8.23
C ALA A 23 7.78 -13.24 9.31
N ALA A 24 6.43 -13.22 9.25
CA ALA A 24 5.61 -12.62 10.30
C ALA A 24 5.86 -13.30 11.65
N LYS A 25 5.86 -14.63 11.69
CA LYS A 25 6.17 -15.41 12.90
C LYS A 25 7.52 -15.03 13.47
N ALA A 26 8.58 -15.04 12.65
CA ALA A 26 9.94 -14.72 13.12
C ALA A 26 10.05 -13.32 13.72
N LEU A 27 9.37 -12.31 13.11
CA LEU A 27 9.36 -10.95 13.65
C LEU A 27 8.54 -10.85 14.95
N CYS A 28 7.41 -11.54 15.05
CA CYS A 28 6.63 -11.58 16.28
C CYS A 28 7.41 -12.21 17.43
N GLU A 29 8.11 -13.31 17.18
CA GLU A 29 9.00 -13.96 18.16
C GLU A 29 10.19 -13.07 18.57
N ALA A 30 10.64 -12.18 17.69
CA ALA A 30 11.64 -11.17 17.97
C ALA A 30 11.12 -9.96 18.80
N GLY A 31 9.82 -9.92 19.11
CA GLY A 31 9.21 -8.91 19.98
C GLY A 31 8.90 -7.58 19.31
N VAL A 32 8.50 -7.57 18.04
CA VAL A 32 8.02 -6.35 17.37
C VAL A 32 6.61 -5.96 17.84
N ASP A 33 6.28 -4.67 17.73
CA ASP A 33 4.93 -4.15 18.06
C ASP A 33 3.98 -4.11 16.88
N ALA A 34 4.50 -4.20 15.65
CA ALA A 34 3.71 -4.31 14.41
C ALA A 34 4.55 -4.91 13.28
N VAL A 35 3.90 -5.63 12.36
CA VAL A 35 4.52 -6.14 11.13
C VAL A 35 3.99 -5.41 9.91
N LYS A 36 4.88 -4.98 9.00
CA LYS A 36 4.52 -4.30 7.77
C LYS A 36 4.67 -5.23 6.57
N VAL A 37 3.56 -5.42 5.84
CA VAL A 37 3.41 -6.44 4.81
C VAL A 37 3.27 -5.80 3.43
N GLY A 38 4.15 -6.19 2.51
CA GLY A 38 4.09 -5.76 1.12
C GLY A 38 5.48 -5.74 0.47
N ILE A 39 5.72 -6.65 -0.46
CA ILE A 39 6.92 -6.70 -1.30
C ILE A 39 6.52 -6.45 -2.75
N GLY A 40 6.83 -5.25 -3.25
CA GLY A 40 6.62 -4.86 -4.63
C GLY A 40 5.19 -4.53 -5.08
N PRO A 41 4.16 -4.29 -4.21
CA PRO A 41 2.83 -3.95 -4.68
C PRO A 41 2.66 -2.47 -5.01
N GLY A 42 3.58 -1.59 -4.61
CA GLY A 42 3.47 -0.15 -4.81
C GLY A 42 3.52 0.26 -6.29
N SER A 43 2.80 1.31 -6.66
CA SER A 43 2.69 1.79 -8.04
C SER A 43 4.01 2.23 -8.68
N ILE A 44 4.98 2.62 -7.85
CA ILE A 44 6.31 3.10 -8.24
C ILE A 44 7.41 2.06 -7.99
N CYS A 45 7.05 0.83 -7.57
CA CYS A 45 7.99 -0.24 -7.24
C CYS A 45 8.21 -1.15 -8.44
N THR A 46 9.46 -1.47 -8.73
CA THR A 46 9.86 -2.43 -9.78
C THR A 46 10.54 -3.69 -9.24
N THR A 47 10.55 -3.90 -7.92
CA THR A 47 11.18 -5.07 -7.29
C THR A 47 10.72 -6.38 -7.89
N ARG A 48 9.43 -6.55 -8.17
CA ARG A 48 8.89 -7.77 -8.77
C ARG A 48 9.42 -8.05 -10.17
N VAL A 49 9.75 -7.01 -10.93
CA VAL A 49 10.29 -7.11 -12.29
C VAL A 49 11.81 -7.24 -12.27
N VAL A 50 12.49 -6.45 -11.44
CA VAL A 50 13.95 -6.38 -11.39
C VAL A 50 14.54 -7.57 -10.60
N ALA A 51 13.97 -7.88 -9.44
CA ALA A 51 14.46 -8.93 -8.55
C ALA A 51 13.68 -10.25 -8.70
N GLY A 52 12.51 -10.26 -9.35
CA GLY A 52 11.65 -11.43 -9.48
C GLY A 52 10.97 -11.87 -8.18
N ILE A 53 10.93 -11.00 -7.17
CA ILE A 53 10.43 -11.31 -5.83
C ILE A 53 9.14 -10.54 -5.55
N GLY A 54 8.14 -11.25 -4.99
CA GLY A 54 6.88 -10.67 -4.57
C GLY A 54 5.80 -11.71 -4.35
N VAL A 55 4.78 -11.31 -3.58
CA VAL A 55 3.57 -12.09 -3.33
C VAL A 55 2.36 -11.21 -3.63
N PRO A 56 1.28 -11.72 -4.23
CA PRO A 56 0.03 -10.97 -4.37
C PRO A 56 -0.43 -10.43 -3.01
N GLN A 57 -0.77 -9.13 -2.95
CA GLN A 57 -0.87 -8.41 -1.67
C GLN A 57 -1.93 -8.97 -0.72
N VAL A 58 -3.10 -9.37 -1.23
CA VAL A 58 -4.15 -9.98 -0.39
C VAL A 58 -3.65 -11.26 0.25
N THR A 59 -3.00 -12.15 -0.52
CA THR A 59 -2.37 -13.38 -0.01
C THR A 59 -1.32 -13.07 1.05
N ALA A 60 -0.42 -12.12 0.78
CA ALA A 60 0.62 -11.75 1.74
C ALA A 60 0.04 -11.25 3.07
N VAL A 61 -1.02 -10.43 3.03
CA VAL A 61 -1.69 -9.92 4.23
C VAL A 61 -2.38 -11.06 4.99
N MET A 62 -3.10 -11.95 4.29
CA MET A 62 -3.77 -13.10 4.91
C MET A 62 -2.77 -14.03 5.61
N ASP A 63 -1.69 -14.39 4.94
CA ASP A 63 -0.66 -15.28 5.48
C ASP A 63 0.05 -14.66 6.70
N ALA A 64 0.42 -13.39 6.61
CA ALA A 64 1.05 -12.68 7.70
C ALA A 64 0.10 -12.51 8.91
N TYR A 65 -1.16 -12.17 8.66
CA TYR A 65 -2.18 -12.03 9.70
C TYR A 65 -2.47 -13.35 10.41
N ALA A 66 -2.52 -14.47 9.67
CA ALA A 66 -2.75 -15.80 10.26
C ALA A 66 -1.70 -16.15 11.32
N GLU A 67 -0.48 -15.65 11.20
CA GLU A 67 0.56 -15.81 12.22
C GLU A 67 0.53 -14.68 13.26
N ALA A 68 0.53 -13.43 12.83
CA ALA A 68 0.65 -12.27 13.72
C ALA A 68 -0.47 -12.19 14.78
N LYS A 69 -1.70 -12.58 14.41
CA LYS A 69 -2.84 -12.60 15.35
C LYS A 69 -2.64 -13.53 16.55
N LYS A 70 -1.83 -14.60 16.41
CA LYS A 70 -1.51 -15.53 17.51
C LYS A 70 -0.71 -14.84 18.62
N TYR A 71 -0.01 -13.77 18.28
CA TYR A 71 0.80 -12.96 19.19
C TYR A 71 0.13 -11.64 19.59
N GLY A 72 -1.08 -11.37 19.07
CA GLY A 72 -1.74 -10.07 19.25
C GLY A 72 -1.07 -8.91 18.53
N ILE A 73 -0.24 -9.18 17.52
CA ILE A 73 0.55 -8.18 16.78
C ILE A 73 -0.24 -7.68 15.56
N PRO A 74 -0.44 -6.35 15.43
CA PRO A 74 -1.16 -5.78 14.30
C PRO A 74 -0.36 -5.85 12.98
N VAL A 75 -1.11 -5.95 11.88
CA VAL A 75 -0.60 -5.98 10.52
C VAL A 75 -0.84 -4.66 9.81
N ILE A 76 0.20 -4.07 9.22
CA ILE A 76 0.15 -2.91 8.34
C ILE A 76 0.19 -3.40 6.90
N ALA A 77 -0.91 -3.25 6.15
CA ALA A 77 -0.97 -3.56 4.72
C ALA A 77 -0.38 -2.40 3.92
N ASP A 78 0.83 -2.61 3.36
CA ASP A 78 1.60 -1.57 2.69
C ASP A 78 1.64 -1.78 1.18
N GLY A 79 0.98 -0.90 0.46
CA GLY A 79 1.01 -0.82 -1.00
C GLY A 79 -0.07 -1.64 -1.73
N GLY A 80 -0.20 -1.36 -3.03
CA GLY A 80 -1.17 -2.02 -3.91
C GLY A 80 -2.61 -1.48 -3.79
N ILE A 81 -2.84 -0.47 -2.98
CA ILE A 81 -4.15 0.14 -2.75
C ILE A 81 -4.34 1.29 -3.75
N LYS A 82 -5.29 1.15 -4.65
CA LYS A 82 -5.65 2.13 -5.69
C LYS A 82 -7.00 2.78 -5.45
N TYR A 83 -7.92 2.07 -4.84
CA TYR A 83 -9.30 2.49 -4.59
C TYR A 83 -9.70 2.20 -3.13
N SER A 84 -10.76 2.84 -2.67
CA SER A 84 -11.33 2.55 -1.34
C SER A 84 -11.73 1.08 -1.17
N GLY A 85 -12.19 0.42 -2.23
CA GLY A 85 -12.48 -1.02 -2.21
C GLY A 85 -11.26 -1.90 -1.92
N ASP A 86 -10.03 -1.44 -2.25
CA ASP A 86 -8.82 -2.17 -1.89
C ASP A 86 -8.49 -2.03 -0.41
N ILE A 87 -8.87 -0.90 0.24
CA ILE A 87 -8.81 -0.76 1.70
C ILE A 87 -9.73 -1.78 2.37
N VAL A 88 -10.97 -1.93 1.87
CA VAL A 88 -11.90 -2.96 2.37
C VAL A 88 -11.29 -4.34 2.31
N LYS A 89 -10.69 -4.69 1.15
CA LYS A 89 -10.02 -5.99 0.95
C LYS A 89 -8.81 -6.17 1.86
N ALA A 90 -7.97 -5.15 2.01
CA ALA A 90 -6.81 -5.21 2.88
C ALA A 90 -7.19 -5.43 4.34
N ILE A 91 -8.22 -4.73 4.83
CA ILE A 91 -8.73 -4.89 6.19
C ILE A 91 -9.41 -6.25 6.36
N ALA A 92 -10.26 -6.66 5.42
CA ALA A 92 -10.89 -7.98 5.46
C ALA A 92 -9.88 -9.13 5.43
N ALA A 93 -8.74 -8.96 4.77
CA ALA A 93 -7.64 -9.91 4.76
C ALA A 93 -6.84 -9.98 6.09
N GLY A 94 -7.14 -9.12 7.05
CA GLY A 94 -6.50 -9.08 8.37
C GLY A 94 -5.61 -7.86 8.61
N GLY A 95 -5.52 -6.92 7.67
CA GLY A 95 -4.83 -5.65 7.88
C GLY A 95 -5.54 -4.81 8.95
N ASN A 96 -4.77 -4.29 9.91
CA ASN A 96 -5.28 -3.37 10.93
C ASN A 96 -5.05 -1.92 10.53
N VAL A 97 -4.03 -1.68 9.71
CA VAL A 97 -3.64 -0.37 9.18
C VAL A 97 -3.34 -0.51 7.70
N CYS A 98 -3.70 0.48 6.89
CA CYS A 98 -3.32 0.59 5.48
C CYS A 98 -2.27 1.71 5.30
N MET A 99 -1.12 1.38 4.69
CA MET A 99 -0.15 2.38 4.26
C MET A 99 -0.41 2.74 2.81
N LEU A 100 -0.68 4.02 2.58
CA LEU A 100 -1.08 4.58 1.29
C LEU A 100 0.06 5.42 0.71
N GLY A 101 0.42 5.16 -0.54
CA GLY A 101 1.43 5.93 -1.28
C GLY A 101 0.78 6.84 -2.33
N SER A 102 0.57 6.32 -3.54
CA SER A 102 0.07 7.09 -4.69
C SER A 102 -1.29 7.77 -4.45
N LEU A 103 -2.15 7.17 -3.62
CA LEU A 103 -3.45 7.76 -3.29
C LEU A 103 -3.32 9.13 -2.61
N LEU A 104 -2.29 9.33 -1.80
CA LEU A 104 -2.04 10.58 -1.07
C LEU A 104 -0.96 11.45 -1.70
N ALA A 105 -0.16 10.91 -2.62
CA ALA A 105 0.97 11.62 -3.22
C ALA A 105 0.57 12.87 -4.02
N GLY A 106 -0.67 12.92 -4.54
CA GLY A 106 -1.23 14.07 -5.25
C GLY A 106 -1.84 15.16 -4.36
N CYS A 107 -1.93 14.93 -3.05
CA CYS A 107 -2.53 15.89 -2.12
C CYS A 107 -1.59 17.07 -1.83
N ASP A 108 -2.15 18.20 -1.40
CA ASP A 108 -1.39 19.41 -1.09
C ASP A 108 -0.31 19.16 -0.03
N GLU A 109 -0.63 18.39 0.98
CA GLU A 109 0.25 18.06 2.11
C GLU A 109 1.39 17.09 1.76
N ALA A 110 1.33 16.42 0.60
CA ALA A 110 2.41 15.55 0.16
C ALA A 110 3.63 16.36 -0.31
N PRO A 111 4.86 15.88 -0.11
CA PRO A 111 6.09 16.66 -0.33
C PRO A 111 6.55 16.77 -1.81
N GLY A 112 5.77 16.37 -2.79
CA GLY A 112 6.12 16.48 -4.22
C GLY A 112 5.99 17.91 -4.76
N THR A 113 6.84 18.29 -5.72
CA THR A 113 6.70 19.55 -6.46
C THR A 113 5.55 19.48 -7.46
N PHE A 114 4.95 20.64 -7.74
CA PHE A 114 3.89 20.73 -8.74
C PHE A 114 4.46 20.77 -10.16
N GLU A 115 3.79 20.11 -11.08
CA GLU A 115 4.02 20.18 -12.51
C GLU A 115 2.72 20.45 -13.27
N LEU A 116 2.79 21.25 -14.34
CA LEU A 116 1.70 21.42 -15.29
C LEU A 116 1.99 20.58 -16.54
N PHE A 117 1.11 19.64 -16.86
CA PHE A 117 1.24 18.80 -18.03
C PHE A 117 -0.09 18.65 -18.74
N GLN A 118 -0.11 18.94 -20.05
CA GLN A 118 -1.32 18.90 -20.88
C GLN A 118 -2.51 19.69 -20.28
N GLY A 119 -2.22 20.86 -19.66
CA GLY A 119 -3.23 21.70 -19.04
C GLY A 119 -3.75 21.22 -17.67
N ARG A 120 -3.23 20.11 -17.13
CA ARG A 120 -3.59 19.58 -15.81
C ARG A 120 -2.44 19.71 -14.82
N LYS A 121 -2.80 19.86 -13.55
CA LYS A 121 -1.85 19.96 -12.42
C LYS A 121 -1.53 18.56 -11.90
N TYR A 122 -0.24 18.29 -11.71
CA TYR A 122 0.31 17.05 -11.18
C TYR A 122 1.26 17.34 -10.04
N LYS A 123 1.59 16.30 -9.26
CA LYS A 123 2.71 16.31 -8.31
C LYS A 123 3.72 15.24 -8.68
N VAL A 124 5.01 15.57 -8.53
CA VAL A 124 6.10 14.59 -8.69
C VAL A 124 6.02 13.57 -7.56
N TYR A 125 6.13 12.30 -7.93
CA TYR A 125 6.11 11.17 -7.01
C TYR A 125 7.19 10.16 -7.38
N ARG A 126 7.98 9.72 -6.40
CA ARG A 126 9.09 8.79 -6.64
C ARG A 126 9.14 7.66 -5.64
N GLY A 127 9.60 6.49 -6.10
CA GLY A 127 9.84 5.32 -5.25
C GLY A 127 11.11 5.47 -4.41
N MET A 128 11.11 4.84 -3.25
CA MET A 128 12.31 4.73 -2.40
C MET A 128 13.47 4.05 -3.12
N GLY A 129 13.19 3.14 -4.07
CA GLY A 129 14.17 2.46 -4.92
C GLY A 129 14.50 3.19 -6.22
N SER A 130 14.03 4.42 -6.44
CA SER A 130 14.43 5.23 -7.59
C SER A 130 15.87 5.74 -7.43
N ILE A 131 16.53 6.06 -8.54
CA ILE A 131 17.91 6.56 -8.52
C ILE A 131 18.02 7.79 -7.63
N ALA A 132 17.15 8.79 -7.81
CA ALA A 132 17.21 10.02 -7.03
C ALA A 132 16.93 9.79 -5.54
N ALA A 133 16.05 8.83 -5.16
CA ALA A 133 15.83 8.49 -3.76
C ALA A 133 17.05 7.79 -3.16
N MET A 134 17.68 6.87 -3.90
CA MET A 134 18.90 6.18 -3.47
C MET A 134 20.07 7.15 -3.28
N GLU A 135 20.26 8.12 -4.17
CA GLU A 135 21.28 9.16 -4.06
C GLU A 135 21.07 10.06 -2.84
N ASN A 136 19.81 10.23 -2.43
CA ASN A 136 19.41 11.02 -1.26
C ASN A 136 19.24 10.20 0.05
N GLY A 137 19.79 8.97 0.14
CA GLY A 137 19.91 8.25 1.40
C GLY A 137 19.23 6.89 1.49
N SER A 138 18.40 6.46 0.52
CA SER A 138 17.68 5.18 0.64
C SER A 138 18.46 3.94 0.17
N LYS A 139 19.76 4.04 -0.05
CA LYS A 139 20.64 2.94 -0.53
C LYS A 139 20.70 1.76 0.44
N ASP A 140 20.64 2.02 1.74
CA ASP A 140 20.69 1.03 2.80
C ASP A 140 19.52 0.05 2.72
N ARG A 141 18.32 0.54 2.39
CA ARG A 141 17.11 -0.29 2.20
C ARG A 141 17.27 -1.33 1.10
N TYR A 142 18.12 -1.08 0.10
CA TYR A 142 18.34 -1.95 -1.05
C TYR A 142 19.71 -2.63 -1.03
N PHE A 143 20.39 -2.65 0.12
CA PHE A 143 21.72 -3.28 0.32
C PHE A 143 22.80 -2.74 -0.64
N GLN A 144 22.69 -1.48 -1.05
CA GLN A 144 23.58 -0.86 -2.03
C GLN A 144 24.48 0.24 -1.45
N THR A 145 24.69 0.23 -0.13
CA THR A 145 25.52 1.18 0.59
C THR A 145 26.98 1.06 0.18
N GLY A 146 27.57 1.56 -0.72
CA GLY A 146 28.95 1.39 -1.22
C GLY A 146 29.02 0.82 -2.62
N ALA A 147 27.89 0.62 -3.27
CA ALA A 147 27.84 0.23 -4.67
C ALA A 147 28.38 1.37 -5.57
N LYS A 148 29.27 1.01 -6.51
CA LYS A 148 29.80 1.97 -7.51
C LYS A 148 28.75 2.39 -8.55
N LYS A 149 27.79 1.51 -8.82
CA LYS A 149 26.61 1.76 -9.67
C LYS A 149 25.36 1.25 -8.96
N LEU A 150 24.26 1.99 -9.06
CA LEU A 150 22.99 1.62 -8.46
C LEU A 150 22.16 0.75 -9.40
N VAL A 151 21.46 -0.23 -8.84
CA VAL A 151 20.42 -1.01 -9.52
C VAL A 151 19.07 -0.55 -8.93
N PRO A 152 18.31 0.30 -9.63
CA PRO A 152 17.07 0.83 -9.10
C PRO A 152 15.97 -0.24 -9.08
N GLU A 153 15.18 -0.24 -8.01
CA GLU A 153 13.96 -1.04 -7.84
C GLU A 153 12.71 -0.16 -7.73
N GLY A 154 12.76 1.02 -8.29
CA GLY A 154 11.66 1.97 -8.31
C GLY A 154 11.82 3.01 -9.40
N VAL A 155 10.71 3.63 -9.75
CA VAL A 155 10.63 4.67 -10.77
C VAL A 155 10.24 6.02 -10.18
N GLU A 156 10.41 7.06 -10.97
CA GLU A 156 9.90 8.41 -10.73
C GLU A 156 8.82 8.73 -11.77
N GLY A 157 7.82 9.47 -11.37
CA GLY A 157 6.73 9.86 -12.22
C GLY A 157 5.92 10.99 -11.60
N ARG A 158 4.74 11.19 -12.11
CA ARG A 158 3.80 12.18 -11.62
C ARG A 158 2.45 11.55 -11.34
N VAL A 159 1.74 12.07 -10.36
CA VAL A 159 0.36 11.70 -10.03
C VAL A 159 -0.53 12.91 -10.18
N ALA A 160 -1.79 12.70 -10.56
CA ALA A 160 -2.76 13.78 -10.66
C ALA A 160 -2.91 14.51 -9.33
N TYR A 161 -2.99 15.83 -9.39
CA TYR A 161 -3.27 16.65 -8.21
C TYR A 161 -4.68 16.38 -7.69
N LYS A 162 -4.82 16.25 -6.37
CA LYS A 162 -6.06 15.84 -5.71
C LYS A 162 -6.63 16.86 -4.71
N GLY A 163 -5.95 18.00 -4.49
CA GLY A 163 -6.36 18.97 -3.47
C GLY A 163 -5.98 18.53 -2.05
N LEU A 164 -6.82 18.85 -1.08
CA LEU A 164 -6.56 18.55 0.32
C LEU A 164 -6.65 17.06 0.62
N VAL A 165 -5.80 16.57 1.53
CA VAL A 165 -5.82 15.18 1.98
C VAL A 165 -7.14 14.81 2.67
N GLU A 166 -7.77 15.76 3.35
CA GLU A 166 -9.04 15.58 4.03
C GLU A 166 -10.14 15.08 3.08
N ASP A 167 -10.26 15.71 1.90
CA ASP A 167 -11.25 15.32 0.88
C ASP A 167 -10.99 13.88 0.37
N THR A 168 -9.72 13.55 0.13
CA THR A 168 -9.32 12.21 -0.28
C THR A 168 -9.66 11.17 0.80
N ILE A 169 -9.32 11.42 2.06
CA ILE A 169 -9.61 10.53 3.18
C ILE A 169 -11.12 10.38 3.37
N PHE A 170 -11.90 11.45 3.22
CA PHE A 170 -13.37 11.39 3.31
C PHE A 170 -13.94 10.38 2.30
N GLN A 171 -13.51 10.44 1.03
CA GLN A 171 -13.93 9.49 -0.01
C GLN A 171 -13.51 8.04 0.32
N LEU A 172 -12.27 7.85 0.77
CA LEU A 172 -11.75 6.52 1.12
C LEU A 172 -12.52 5.91 2.29
N MET A 173 -12.82 6.69 3.32
CA MET A 173 -13.61 6.23 4.48
C MET A 173 -15.07 5.98 4.11
N GLY A 174 -15.64 6.75 3.20
CA GLY A 174 -16.97 6.50 2.63
C GLY A 174 -17.03 5.14 1.95
N GLY A 175 -16.04 4.81 1.12
CA GLY A 175 -15.94 3.51 0.46
C GLY A 175 -15.75 2.35 1.42
N LEU A 176 -14.95 2.53 2.49
CA LEU A 176 -14.81 1.51 3.54
C LEU A 176 -16.15 1.23 4.24
N ARG A 177 -16.88 2.28 4.63
CA ARG A 177 -18.21 2.13 5.26
C ARG A 177 -19.19 1.43 4.33
N SER A 178 -19.19 1.77 3.04
CA SER A 178 -20.03 1.07 2.04
C SER A 178 -19.68 -0.42 1.96
N GLY A 179 -18.40 -0.76 1.88
CA GLY A 179 -17.94 -2.15 1.82
C GLY A 179 -18.35 -2.93 3.08
N MET A 180 -18.19 -2.34 4.26
CA MET A 180 -18.67 -2.94 5.52
C MET A 180 -20.19 -3.17 5.50
N GLY A 181 -20.95 -2.19 4.97
CA GLY A 181 -22.41 -2.31 4.83
C GLY A 181 -22.81 -3.47 3.93
N TYR A 182 -22.19 -3.61 2.75
CA TYR A 182 -22.45 -4.74 1.85
C TYR A 182 -22.08 -6.09 2.44
N CYS A 183 -21.07 -6.16 3.31
CA CYS A 183 -20.68 -7.38 4.02
C CYS A 183 -21.50 -7.64 5.28
N GLY A 184 -22.44 -6.76 5.66
CA GLY A 184 -23.18 -6.86 6.92
C GLY A 184 -22.30 -6.77 8.17
N ALA A 185 -21.14 -6.10 8.05
CA ALA A 185 -20.14 -6.01 9.11
C ALA A 185 -20.24 -4.66 9.86
N PRO A 186 -20.83 -4.62 11.06
CA PRO A 186 -20.97 -3.38 11.85
C PRO A 186 -19.64 -2.88 12.43
N THR A 187 -18.62 -3.73 12.51
CA THR A 187 -17.30 -3.42 13.05
C THR A 187 -16.20 -4.04 12.20
N ILE A 188 -14.97 -3.51 12.31
CA ILE A 188 -13.79 -4.07 11.64
C ILE A 188 -13.53 -5.53 12.03
N PRO A 189 -13.55 -5.94 13.31
CA PRO A 189 -13.40 -7.36 13.67
C PRO A 189 -14.42 -8.26 12.96
N VAL A 190 -15.68 -7.87 12.89
CA VAL A 190 -16.72 -8.65 12.18
C VAL A 190 -16.37 -8.74 10.69
N LEU A 191 -15.93 -7.66 10.05
CA LEU A 191 -15.48 -7.71 8.65
C LEU A 191 -14.33 -8.71 8.46
N GLN A 192 -13.35 -8.73 9.35
CA GLN A 192 -12.22 -9.65 9.28
C GLN A 192 -12.61 -11.12 9.49
N GLU A 193 -13.65 -11.38 10.28
CA GLU A 193 -14.13 -12.72 10.59
C GLU A 193 -15.08 -13.29 9.53
N THR A 194 -15.92 -12.44 8.94
CA THR A 194 -17.03 -12.89 8.10
C THR A 194 -16.85 -12.66 6.61
N ALA A 195 -15.94 -11.79 6.20
CA ALA A 195 -15.71 -11.49 4.79
C ALA A 195 -15.19 -12.71 4.02
N GLN A 196 -15.74 -12.92 2.83
CA GLN A 196 -15.35 -14.03 1.96
C GLN A 196 -14.68 -13.48 0.69
N PHE A 197 -13.55 -14.06 0.32
CA PHE A 197 -12.84 -13.75 -0.91
C PHE A 197 -13.11 -14.78 -1.99
N ILE A 198 -13.33 -14.32 -3.20
CA ILE A 198 -13.39 -15.16 -4.38
C ILE A 198 -12.25 -14.80 -5.34
N LYS A 199 -11.72 -15.79 -6.03
CA LYS A 199 -10.79 -15.56 -7.14
C LYS A 199 -11.58 -15.13 -8.36
N MET A 200 -11.07 -14.10 -9.05
CA MET A 200 -11.71 -13.59 -10.27
C MET A 200 -10.72 -13.63 -11.45
N SER A 201 -11.27 -13.76 -12.64
CA SER A 201 -10.52 -13.71 -13.89
C SER A 201 -10.32 -12.26 -14.36
N SER A 202 -9.48 -12.07 -15.39
CA SER A 202 -9.34 -10.76 -16.04
C SER A 202 -10.64 -10.29 -16.73
N ALA A 203 -11.51 -11.22 -17.13
CA ALA A 203 -12.83 -10.87 -17.65
C ALA A 203 -13.72 -10.27 -16.55
N ALA A 204 -13.78 -10.92 -15.38
CA ALA A 204 -14.50 -10.41 -14.22
C ALA A 204 -13.91 -9.08 -13.69
N LEU A 205 -12.60 -8.89 -13.84
CA LEU A 205 -11.99 -7.60 -13.49
C LEU A 205 -12.49 -6.48 -14.40
N ARG A 206 -12.64 -6.72 -15.71
CA ARG A 206 -13.23 -5.73 -16.64
C ARG A 206 -14.69 -5.44 -16.31
N GLU A 207 -15.48 -6.46 -16.00
CA GLU A 207 -16.87 -6.32 -15.56
C GLU A 207 -17.00 -5.47 -14.29
N SER A 208 -16.00 -5.51 -13.41
CA SER A 208 -15.97 -4.76 -12.15
C SER A 208 -15.71 -3.25 -12.31
N HIS A 209 -15.33 -2.81 -13.51
CA HIS A 209 -15.18 -1.39 -13.85
C HIS A 209 -16.34 -0.94 -14.74
N PRO A 210 -16.64 0.37 -14.81
CA PRO A 210 -17.56 0.88 -15.82
C PRO A 210 -17.13 0.42 -17.23
N HIS A 211 -18.03 -0.22 -17.94
CA HIS A 211 -17.81 -0.76 -19.30
C HIS A 211 -18.98 -0.41 -20.20
N ASP A 212 -18.77 -0.43 -21.52
CA ASP A 212 -19.76 -0.12 -22.54
C ASP A 212 -20.41 1.27 -22.42
N ILE A 213 -19.67 2.23 -21.82
CA ILE A 213 -20.10 3.62 -21.64
C ILE A 213 -18.90 4.58 -21.80
N HIS A 214 -19.15 5.74 -22.40
CA HIS A 214 -18.23 6.87 -22.37
C HIS A 214 -18.49 7.73 -21.13
N ILE A 215 -17.51 7.81 -20.21
CA ILE A 215 -17.63 8.64 -19.03
C ILE A 215 -17.50 10.10 -19.45
N THR A 216 -18.56 10.88 -19.28
CA THR A 216 -18.59 12.32 -19.59
C THR A 216 -18.35 13.20 -18.38
N LYS A 217 -18.50 12.64 -17.16
CA LYS A 217 -18.21 13.29 -15.89
C LYS A 217 -17.65 12.25 -14.92
N GLU A 218 -16.42 12.45 -14.49
CA GLU A 218 -15.77 11.59 -13.52
C GLU A 218 -16.38 11.75 -12.12
N ALA A 219 -16.34 10.67 -11.32
CA ALA A 219 -16.71 10.71 -9.92
C ALA A 219 -15.48 11.14 -9.08
N PRO A 220 -15.67 11.75 -7.90
CA PRO A 220 -14.54 12.17 -7.05
C PRO A 220 -13.61 11.03 -6.62
N ASN A 221 -14.11 9.80 -6.67
CA ASN A 221 -13.43 8.58 -6.22
C ASN A 221 -13.13 7.59 -7.36
N TYR A 222 -13.36 7.98 -8.62
CA TYR A 222 -13.07 7.16 -9.79
C TYR A 222 -12.68 8.02 -10.98
N SER A 223 -11.48 7.80 -11.54
CA SER A 223 -10.96 8.47 -12.74
C SER A 223 -10.63 7.47 -13.83
N VAL A 224 -10.78 7.89 -15.11
CA VAL A 224 -10.39 7.09 -16.28
C VAL A 224 -8.86 7.02 -16.43
N GLU A 225 -8.12 7.98 -15.91
CA GLU A 225 -6.65 8.02 -15.96
C GLU A 225 -5.98 6.98 -15.06
N ASP A 226 -6.73 6.37 -14.14
CA ASP A 226 -6.22 5.35 -13.22
C ASP A 226 -6.17 3.93 -13.84
N LYS A 227 -6.33 3.80 -15.18
CA LYS A 227 -6.33 2.52 -15.91
C LYS A 227 -4.98 2.18 -16.53
#